data_740625ee0d7137d96ef392e463a5def6
#
_entry.id   740625ee0d7137d96ef392e463a5def6
#
_cell.length_a   1.000
_cell.length_b   1.000
_cell.length_c   1.000
_cell.angle_alpha   90.00
_cell.angle_beta   90.00
_cell.angle_gamma   90.00
#
_symmetry.space_group_name_H-M   'P 1'
#
loop_
_entity.id
_entity.type
_entity.pdbx_description
1 polymer ?
#
loop_
_entity_poly.entity_id
_entity_poly.type
_entity_poly.pdbx_seq_one_letter_code
_entity_poly.pdbx_strand_id
1 'polypeptide(L)'
;MNPIVLAIVVLVVLGLAGGVILVLASKFMAVYEDPRIAQITECLAGANCGGCGYAGCADYAKAIVMDGAPTFKCAPGGDKAADAINTIMGNDTDDRPSLRATVICAGGENCGKRFDYQGIQTCAAAAALAGGPSACAYGCLGLGDCTRACKFDAIHVINGVAVVDRKKCTGCTACTAVCPRMVIQMKPIAPQPAVKCSSKDKGAVVNKTCKVGCIACGLCVRNCPNQAIFLKDNVAVIDYTKCNGCGTCVSKCPKKAIQWVEGAPRAMDASVPEHEVLKTRV
;
A
#
# COMPACT_ATOMS: atom_id res chain seq x y z
N MET A 1 7.43 -37.81 -67.76
CA MET A 1 7.94 -36.94 -66.66
C MET A 1 8.36 -37.86 -65.53
N ASN A 2 9.56 -37.70 -65.06
CA ASN A 2 10.04 -38.59 -63.97
C ASN A 2 9.22 -38.33 -62.71
N PRO A 3 8.60 -39.34 -62.05
CA PRO A 3 7.73 -39.16 -60.93
C PRO A 3 8.39 -38.38 -59.76
N ILE A 4 9.72 -38.46 -59.64
CA ILE A 4 10.50 -37.71 -58.66
C ILE A 4 10.48 -36.22 -58.97
N VAL A 5 10.58 -35.79 -60.22
CA VAL A 5 10.56 -34.39 -60.65
C VAL A 5 9.16 -33.80 -60.41
N LEU A 6 8.10 -34.59 -60.64
CA LEU A 6 6.72 -34.17 -60.36
C LEU A 6 6.49 -33.93 -58.85
N ALA A 7 6.98 -34.85 -58.02
CA ALA A 7 6.87 -34.71 -56.56
C ALA A 7 7.61 -33.45 -56.04
N ILE A 8 8.79 -33.17 -56.56
CA ILE A 8 9.56 -31.96 -56.16
C ILE A 8 8.80 -30.70 -56.56
N VAL A 9 8.28 -30.64 -57.78
CA VAL A 9 7.51 -29.49 -58.28
C VAL A 9 6.27 -29.25 -57.43
N VAL A 10 5.53 -30.29 -57.09
CA VAL A 10 4.34 -30.17 -56.23
C VAL A 10 4.69 -29.66 -54.84
N LEU A 11 5.76 -30.15 -54.22
CA LEU A 11 6.19 -29.68 -52.88
C LEU A 11 6.64 -28.20 -52.93
N VAL A 12 7.34 -27.78 -53.97
CA VAL A 12 7.76 -26.38 -54.12
C VAL A 12 6.56 -25.47 -54.32
N VAL A 13 5.59 -25.86 -55.13
CA VAL A 13 4.36 -25.07 -55.35
C VAL A 13 3.53 -24.95 -54.08
N LEU A 14 3.36 -26.05 -53.32
CA LEU A 14 2.65 -26.03 -52.05
C LEU A 14 3.38 -25.16 -51.00
N GLY A 15 4.70 -25.24 -50.95
CA GLY A 15 5.51 -24.41 -50.06
C GLY A 15 5.42 -22.92 -50.37
N LEU A 16 5.50 -22.56 -51.66
CA LEU A 16 5.30 -21.17 -52.09
C LEU A 16 3.90 -20.67 -51.84
N ALA A 17 2.88 -21.46 -52.10
CA ALA A 17 1.48 -21.10 -51.84
C ALA A 17 1.24 -20.89 -50.33
N GLY A 18 1.75 -21.79 -49.47
CA GLY A 18 1.67 -21.67 -48.05
C GLY A 18 2.41 -20.42 -47.54
N GLY A 19 3.60 -20.14 -48.04
CA GLY A 19 4.35 -18.93 -47.68
C GLY A 19 3.63 -17.64 -48.05
N VAL A 20 3.04 -17.56 -49.22
CA VAL A 20 2.24 -16.40 -49.67
C VAL A 20 1.01 -16.22 -48.78
N ILE A 21 0.30 -17.30 -48.45
CA ILE A 21 -0.87 -17.24 -47.58
C ILE A 21 -0.48 -16.71 -46.16
N LEU A 22 0.63 -17.20 -45.60
CA LEU A 22 1.12 -16.74 -44.27
C LEU A 22 1.52 -15.26 -44.30
N VAL A 23 2.19 -14.79 -45.36
CA VAL A 23 2.55 -13.36 -45.47
C VAL A 23 1.30 -12.49 -45.62
N LEU A 24 0.34 -12.92 -46.42
CA LEU A 24 -0.94 -12.20 -46.52
C LEU A 24 -1.72 -12.19 -45.20
N ALA A 25 -1.82 -13.33 -44.55
CA ALA A 25 -2.49 -13.44 -43.25
C ALA A 25 -1.81 -12.53 -42.21
N SER A 26 -0.49 -12.50 -42.15
CA SER A 26 0.25 -11.63 -41.19
C SER A 26 0.01 -10.15 -41.46
N LYS A 27 -0.17 -9.73 -42.70
CA LYS A 27 -0.48 -8.33 -43.05
C LYS A 27 -1.94 -7.95 -42.72
N PHE A 28 -2.89 -8.84 -42.97
CA PHE A 28 -4.31 -8.58 -42.71
C PHE A 28 -4.69 -8.76 -41.26
N MET A 29 -3.97 -9.60 -40.50
CA MET A 29 -4.20 -9.84 -39.08
C MET A 29 -3.21 -9.08 -38.17
N ALA A 30 -2.42 -8.15 -38.72
CA ALA A 30 -1.55 -7.29 -37.91
C ALA A 30 -2.42 -6.45 -36.93
N VAL A 31 -2.35 -6.78 -35.65
CA VAL A 31 -2.95 -5.97 -34.60
C VAL A 31 -2.09 -4.72 -34.44
N TYR A 32 -2.67 -3.57 -34.68
CA TYR A 32 -2.00 -2.29 -34.43
C TYR A 32 -1.87 -2.11 -32.91
N GLU A 33 -0.67 -2.23 -32.40
CA GLU A 33 -0.38 -1.88 -31.00
C GLU A 33 0.13 -0.44 -30.95
N ASP A 34 -0.43 0.35 -30.04
CA ASP A 34 0.00 1.73 -29.80
C ASP A 34 1.48 1.73 -29.37
N PRO A 35 2.38 2.47 -30.02
CA PRO A 35 3.81 2.50 -29.71
C PRO A 35 4.10 2.92 -28.26
N ARG A 36 3.19 3.64 -27.62
CA ARG A 36 3.30 4.02 -26.21
C ARG A 36 3.29 2.80 -25.27
N ILE A 37 2.64 1.70 -25.66
CA ILE A 37 2.61 0.47 -24.84
C ILE A 37 4.02 -0.11 -24.69
N ALA A 38 4.80 -0.14 -25.76
CA ALA A 38 6.19 -0.61 -25.72
C ALA A 38 7.06 0.31 -24.84
N GLN A 39 6.96 1.63 -25.03
CA GLN A 39 7.70 2.62 -24.26
C GLN A 39 7.37 2.54 -22.75
N ILE A 40 6.10 2.41 -22.40
CA ILE A 40 5.66 2.25 -21.01
C ILE A 40 6.18 0.93 -20.43
N THR A 41 6.17 -0.15 -21.21
CA THR A 41 6.66 -1.45 -20.74
C THR A 41 8.16 -1.39 -20.41
N GLU A 42 8.95 -0.64 -21.16
CA GLU A 42 10.38 -0.41 -20.88
C GLU A 42 10.62 0.41 -19.61
N CYS A 43 9.72 1.36 -19.29
CA CYS A 43 9.78 2.15 -18.05
C CYS A 43 9.40 1.33 -16.80
N LEU A 44 8.68 0.23 -16.98
CA LEU A 44 8.29 -0.64 -15.89
C LEU A 44 9.46 -1.54 -15.44
N ALA A 45 9.38 -2.04 -14.21
CA ALA A 45 10.46 -2.85 -13.63
C ALA A 45 10.69 -4.22 -14.30
N GLY A 46 9.89 -4.62 -15.29
CA GLY A 46 10.02 -5.88 -16.02
C GLY A 46 9.82 -7.15 -15.21
N ALA A 47 9.50 -7.03 -13.92
CA ALA A 47 9.44 -8.16 -12.98
C ALA A 47 8.23 -9.08 -13.17
N ASN A 48 7.23 -8.68 -13.96
CA ASN A 48 5.96 -9.40 -14.18
C ASN A 48 5.35 -9.98 -12.90
N CYS A 49 5.47 -9.23 -11.78
CA CYS A 49 5.17 -9.73 -10.43
C CYS A 49 3.67 -9.77 -10.07
N GLY A 50 2.81 -9.21 -10.94
CA GLY A 50 1.35 -9.14 -10.70
C GLY A 50 0.91 -8.22 -9.55
N GLY A 51 1.85 -7.55 -8.87
CA GLY A 51 1.56 -6.71 -7.69
C GLY A 51 0.69 -5.47 -7.99
N CYS A 52 0.62 -5.06 -9.24
CA CYS A 52 -0.26 -3.99 -9.72
C CYS A 52 -1.70 -4.44 -9.98
N GLY A 53 -1.98 -5.75 -9.88
CA GLY A 53 -3.28 -6.34 -10.18
C GLY A 53 -3.49 -6.75 -11.65
N TYR A 54 -2.44 -6.67 -12.48
CA TYR A 54 -2.42 -7.11 -13.88
C TYR A 54 -1.53 -8.34 -14.03
N ALA A 55 -1.76 -9.17 -15.08
CA ALA A 55 -1.04 -10.43 -15.27
C ALA A 55 0.45 -10.23 -15.52
N GLY A 56 0.83 -9.09 -16.14
CA GLY A 56 2.22 -8.75 -16.42
C GLY A 56 2.43 -7.26 -16.66
N CYS A 57 3.68 -6.86 -16.85
CA CYS A 57 4.02 -5.46 -17.12
C CYS A 57 3.42 -4.97 -18.46
N ALA A 58 3.39 -5.81 -19.48
CA ALA A 58 2.79 -5.48 -20.77
C ALA A 58 1.26 -5.27 -20.67
N ASP A 59 0.56 -6.13 -19.89
CA ASP A 59 -0.89 -5.97 -19.67
C ASP A 59 -1.21 -4.69 -18.90
N TYR A 60 -0.36 -4.34 -17.93
CA TYR A 60 -0.51 -3.08 -17.22
C TYR A 60 -0.24 -1.88 -18.12
N ALA A 61 0.82 -1.91 -18.95
CA ALA A 61 1.09 -0.86 -19.92
C ALA A 61 -0.07 -0.69 -20.91
N LYS A 62 -0.65 -1.79 -21.39
CA LYS A 62 -1.84 -1.78 -22.26
C LYS A 62 -3.05 -1.15 -21.56
N ALA A 63 -3.30 -1.51 -20.31
CA ALA A 63 -4.40 -0.94 -19.53
C ALA A 63 -4.21 0.57 -19.29
N ILE A 64 -2.96 1.07 -19.12
CA ILE A 64 -2.69 2.51 -19.01
C ILE A 64 -3.09 3.23 -20.31
N VAL A 65 -2.70 2.70 -21.46
CA VAL A 65 -2.91 3.36 -22.76
C VAL A 65 -4.35 3.25 -23.21
N MET A 66 -4.98 2.07 -23.05
CA MET A 66 -6.31 1.77 -23.62
C MET A 66 -7.45 2.08 -22.66
N ASP A 67 -7.25 1.80 -21.35
CA ASP A 67 -8.31 1.86 -20.35
C ASP A 67 -8.13 3.02 -19.38
N GLY A 68 -7.07 3.85 -19.54
CA GLY A 68 -6.78 4.97 -18.64
C GLY A 68 -6.44 4.51 -17.21
N ALA A 69 -5.82 3.34 -17.06
CA ALA A 69 -5.43 2.84 -15.75
C ALA A 69 -4.43 3.79 -15.06
N PRO A 70 -4.50 3.93 -13.71
CA PRO A 70 -3.59 4.80 -12.96
C PRO A 70 -2.13 4.42 -13.18
N THR A 71 -1.25 5.40 -13.45
CA THR A 71 0.17 5.23 -13.80
C THR A 71 1.08 4.79 -12.65
N PHE A 72 0.61 4.83 -11.41
CA PHE A 72 1.39 4.65 -10.17
C PHE A 72 1.23 3.26 -9.51
N LYS A 73 0.65 2.27 -10.17
CA LYS A 73 0.44 0.94 -9.56
C LYS A 73 1.68 0.04 -9.56
N CYS A 74 2.74 0.38 -10.32
CA CYS A 74 3.95 -0.43 -10.36
C CYS A 74 4.78 -0.23 -9.08
N ALA A 75 4.64 -1.14 -8.12
CA ALA A 75 5.37 -1.06 -6.86
C ALA A 75 6.91 -1.19 -7.00
N PRO A 76 7.46 -2.14 -7.80
CA PRO A 76 8.90 -2.21 -8.01
C PRO A 76 9.49 -1.02 -8.76
N GLY A 77 8.72 -0.43 -9.69
CA GLY A 77 9.15 0.76 -10.44
C GLY A 77 9.10 2.05 -9.62
N GLY A 78 8.26 2.08 -8.59
CA GLY A 78 8.09 3.23 -7.69
C GLY A 78 7.71 4.52 -8.41
N ASP A 79 8.06 5.65 -7.77
CA ASP A 79 7.74 6.98 -8.30
C ASP A 79 8.45 7.26 -9.63
N LYS A 80 9.68 6.75 -9.82
CA LYS A 80 10.45 6.94 -11.08
C LYS A 80 9.74 6.37 -12.31
N ALA A 81 9.20 5.16 -12.21
CA ALA A 81 8.46 4.55 -13.31
C ALA A 81 7.15 5.31 -13.57
N ALA A 82 6.48 5.73 -12.51
CA ALA A 82 5.25 6.49 -12.62
C ALA A 82 5.47 7.85 -13.31
N ASP A 83 6.55 8.56 -12.99
CA ASP A 83 6.90 9.85 -13.61
C ASP A 83 7.26 9.69 -15.09
N ALA A 84 8.04 8.64 -15.42
CA ALA A 84 8.36 8.31 -16.81
C ALA A 84 7.09 7.99 -17.62
N ILE A 85 6.18 7.20 -17.06
CA ILE A 85 4.90 6.86 -17.70
C ILE A 85 4.04 8.12 -17.90
N ASN A 86 3.98 9.02 -16.91
CA ASN A 86 3.22 10.27 -17.06
C ASN A 86 3.79 11.16 -18.16
N THR A 87 5.12 11.23 -18.27
CA THR A 87 5.78 11.96 -19.36
C THR A 87 5.36 11.41 -20.73
N ILE A 88 5.32 10.08 -20.90
CA ILE A 88 4.87 9.42 -22.13
C ILE A 88 3.38 9.69 -22.40
N MET A 89 2.56 9.68 -21.37
CA MET A 89 1.11 9.91 -21.49
C MET A 89 0.71 11.39 -21.58
N GLY A 90 1.68 12.32 -21.39
CA GLY A 90 1.42 13.76 -21.38
C GLY A 90 0.59 14.24 -20.17
N ASN A 91 0.63 13.48 -19.07
CA ASN A 91 -0.06 13.85 -17.83
C ASN A 91 0.89 14.68 -16.97
N ASP A 92 0.36 15.75 -16.33
CA ASP A 92 1.12 16.49 -15.33
C ASP A 92 1.48 15.60 -14.14
N THR A 93 2.76 15.62 -13.76
CA THR A 93 3.32 14.73 -12.72
C THR A 93 3.01 15.19 -11.30
N ASP A 94 2.50 16.43 -11.13
CA ASP A 94 2.51 17.15 -9.85
C ASP A 94 1.35 16.86 -8.89
N ASP A 95 0.29 16.16 -9.29
CA ASP A 95 -0.95 16.08 -8.48
C ASP A 95 -1.13 14.79 -7.67
N ARG A 96 -0.11 13.92 -7.57
CA ARG A 96 -0.28 12.64 -6.86
C ARG A 96 0.31 12.67 -5.46
N PRO A 97 -0.51 12.54 -4.42
CA PRO A 97 0.04 12.32 -3.11
C PRO A 97 0.76 10.96 -3.10
N SER A 98 2.07 10.97 -2.98
CA SER A 98 2.82 9.75 -2.69
C SER A 98 2.27 9.12 -1.42
N LEU A 99 1.58 7.98 -1.54
CA LEU A 99 0.96 7.30 -0.42
C LEU A 99 1.91 6.26 0.16
N ARG A 100 1.98 6.18 1.47
CA ARG A 100 2.74 5.15 2.21
C ARG A 100 1.85 4.45 3.22
N ALA A 101 2.12 3.19 3.44
CA ALA A 101 1.42 2.42 4.45
C ALA A 101 1.61 3.04 5.84
N THR A 102 0.55 3.09 6.61
CA THR A 102 0.53 3.56 7.99
C THR A 102 -0.34 2.63 8.81
N VAL A 103 0.23 2.08 9.88
CA VAL A 103 -0.52 1.23 10.80
C VAL A 103 -1.29 2.11 11.78
N ILE A 104 -2.62 1.98 11.81
CA ILE A 104 -3.52 2.74 12.70
C ILE A 104 -3.77 1.99 14.02
N CYS A 105 -2.72 1.47 14.61
CA CYS A 105 -2.73 0.82 15.91
C CYS A 105 -1.38 1.07 16.60
N ALA A 106 -1.40 1.39 17.88
CA ALA A 106 -0.24 1.47 18.74
C ALA A 106 -0.35 0.53 19.95
N GLY A 107 -1.33 -0.39 19.93
CA GLY A 107 -1.64 -1.26 21.08
C GLY A 107 -0.50 -2.23 21.38
N GLY A 108 -0.31 -3.25 20.56
CA GLY A 108 0.69 -4.28 20.83
C GLY A 108 0.67 -4.76 22.29
N GLU A 109 1.81 -4.68 22.96
CA GLU A 109 1.95 -5.01 24.40
C GLU A 109 1.15 -4.12 25.34
N ASN A 110 0.73 -2.91 24.87
CA ASN A 110 -0.15 -2.02 25.65
C ASN A 110 -1.62 -2.46 25.62
N CYS A 111 -1.95 -3.49 24.84
CA CYS A 111 -3.29 -4.06 24.76
C CYS A 111 -3.34 -5.37 25.53
N GLY A 112 -4.35 -5.56 26.39
CA GLY A 112 -4.58 -6.80 27.09
C GLY A 112 -4.79 -7.98 26.12
N LYS A 113 -4.54 -9.21 26.61
CA LYS A 113 -4.88 -10.46 25.91
C LYS A 113 -6.13 -11.07 26.54
N ARG A 114 -6.95 -11.75 25.72
CA ARG A 114 -8.11 -12.54 26.19
C ARG A 114 -7.75 -13.98 26.52
N PHE A 115 -6.81 -14.53 25.72
CA PHE A 115 -6.30 -15.89 25.90
C PHE A 115 -4.88 -15.97 25.29
N ASP A 116 -4.15 -17.01 25.64
CA ASP A 116 -2.88 -17.33 25.02
C ASP A 116 -3.11 -18.14 23.74
N TYR A 117 -2.60 -17.64 22.63
CA TYR A 117 -2.80 -18.24 21.32
C TYR A 117 -1.69 -19.24 20.98
N GLN A 118 -2.06 -20.50 20.89
CA GLN A 118 -1.18 -21.60 20.53
C GLN A 118 -1.67 -22.25 19.21
N GLY A 119 -1.46 -21.56 18.10
CA GLY A 119 -1.90 -22.01 16.77
C GLY A 119 -0.93 -21.59 15.67
N ILE A 120 -1.37 -21.69 14.44
CA ILE A 120 -0.59 -21.24 13.28
C ILE A 120 -0.29 -19.74 13.44
N GLN A 121 1.00 -19.38 13.45
CA GLN A 121 1.48 -18.03 13.71
C GLN A 121 1.23 -17.10 12.51
N THR A 122 -0.07 -16.91 12.17
CA THR A 122 -0.55 -15.97 11.15
C THR A 122 -1.70 -15.14 11.70
N CYS A 123 -1.78 -13.88 11.25
CA CYS A 123 -2.89 -13.00 11.65
C CYS A 123 -4.23 -13.54 11.16
N ALA A 124 -4.26 -14.15 9.98
CA ALA A 124 -5.46 -14.74 9.40
C ALA A 124 -5.99 -15.89 10.26
N ALA A 125 -5.13 -16.86 10.62
CA ALA A 125 -5.52 -18.00 11.47
C ALA A 125 -5.93 -17.54 12.88
N ALA A 126 -5.17 -16.63 13.48
CA ALA A 126 -5.51 -16.12 14.80
C ALA A 126 -6.82 -15.31 14.79
N ALA A 127 -7.11 -14.55 13.73
CA ALA A 127 -8.36 -13.82 13.59
C ALA A 127 -9.58 -14.74 13.47
N ALA A 128 -9.43 -15.90 12.82
CA ALA A 128 -10.49 -16.91 12.68
C ALA A 128 -10.89 -17.52 14.03
N LEU A 129 -9.94 -17.63 14.99
CA LEU A 129 -10.21 -18.17 16.32
C LEU A 129 -10.78 -17.08 17.25
N ALA A 130 -12.08 -17.03 17.41
CA ALA A 130 -12.80 -16.09 18.29
C ALA A 130 -12.39 -14.61 18.07
N GLY A 131 -11.97 -14.25 16.85
CA GLY A 131 -11.49 -12.92 16.51
C GLY A 131 -10.09 -12.60 17.07
N GLY A 132 -9.26 -13.57 17.45
CA GLY A 132 -7.88 -13.41 17.90
C GLY A 132 -7.67 -13.16 19.40
N PRO A 133 -6.42 -13.32 19.86
CA PRO A 133 -6.07 -13.29 21.29
C PRO A 133 -6.10 -11.91 21.93
N SER A 134 -6.08 -10.84 21.13
CA SER A 134 -6.07 -9.46 21.64
C SER A 134 -7.41 -9.08 22.30
N ALA A 135 -7.38 -8.39 23.42
CA ALA A 135 -8.58 -7.87 24.06
C ALA A 135 -9.30 -6.82 23.20
N CYS A 136 -8.57 -6.12 22.32
CA CYS A 136 -9.13 -5.22 21.34
C CYS A 136 -9.51 -5.98 20.06
N ALA A 137 -10.79 -5.95 19.71
CA ALA A 137 -11.31 -6.59 18.50
C ALA A 137 -10.82 -5.94 17.19
N TYR A 138 -10.30 -4.72 17.23
CA TYR A 138 -9.95 -3.90 16.07
C TYR A 138 -8.43 -3.72 15.88
N GLY A 139 -7.64 -4.07 16.90
CA GLY A 139 -6.20 -3.81 16.90
C GLY A 139 -5.37 -4.79 16.07
N CYS A 140 -4.11 -4.44 15.88
CA CYS A 140 -3.12 -5.33 15.28
C CYS A 140 -2.95 -6.60 16.11
N LEU A 141 -2.81 -7.76 15.44
CA LEU A 141 -2.57 -9.06 16.09
C LEU A 141 -1.08 -9.37 16.29
N GLY A 142 -0.20 -8.65 15.56
CA GLY A 142 1.24 -8.76 15.75
C GLY A 142 1.90 -10.04 15.23
N LEU A 143 1.23 -10.85 14.39
CA LEU A 143 1.76 -12.14 13.91
C LEU A 143 2.45 -12.06 12.53
N GLY A 144 2.58 -10.86 11.94
CA GLY A 144 3.51 -10.60 10.83
C GLY A 144 3.06 -11.03 9.44
N ASP A 145 1.77 -11.24 9.13
CA ASP A 145 1.33 -11.51 7.76
C ASP A 145 1.74 -10.37 6.81
N CYS A 146 1.61 -9.12 7.26
CA CYS A 146 2.03 -7.95 6.51
C CYS A 146 3.55 -7.89 6.29
N THR A 147 4.36 -8.37 7.24
CA THR A 147 5.82 -8.46 7.10
C THR A 147 6.19 -9.46 6.02
N ARG A 148 5.57 -10.65 6.03
CA ARG A 148 5.79 -11.69 5.01
C ARG A 148 5.35 -11.26 3.60
N ALA A 149 4.30 -10.44 3.50
CA ALA A 149 3.80 -9.93 2.23
C ALA A 149 4.66 -8.77 1.67
N CYS A 150 5.49 -8.13 2.49
CA CYS A 150 6.29 -6.97 2.07
C CYS A 150 7.58 -7.41 1.39
N LYS A 151 7.66 -7.20 0.06
CA LYS A 151 8.87 -7.49 -0.73
C LYS A 151 9.99 -6.45 -0.55
N PHE A 152 9.71 -5.32 0.12
CA PHE A 152 10.63 -4.18 0.25
C PHE A 152 11.24 -4.09 1.65
N ASP A 153 11.02 -5.07 2.50
CA ASP A 153 11.47 -5.06 3.90
C ASP A 153 11.11 -3.75 4.64
N ALA A 154 9.93 -3.23 4.34
CA ALA A 154 9.47 -1.93 4.83
C ALA A 154 8.51 -2.04 6.03
N ILE A 155 8.16 -3.24 6.49
CA ILE A 155 7.23 -3.42 7.60
C ILE A 155 7.70 -4.54 8.53
N HIS A 156 7.75 -4.24 9.82
CA HIS A 156 8.22 -5.16 10.86
C HIS A 156 7.23 -5.18 12.02
N VAL A 157 7.25 -6.25 12.81
CA VAL A 157 6.48 -6.31 14.05
C VAL A 157 7.41 -5.92 15.21
N ILE A 158 7.08 -4.85 15.92
CA ILE A 158 7.82 -4.33 17.07
C ILE A 158 6.84 -4.21 18.24
N ASN A 159 7.18 -4.77 19.39
CA ASN A 159 6.33 -4.74 20.60
C ASN A 159 4.88 -5.21 20.33
N GLY A 160 4.71 -6.26 19.50
CA GLY A 160 3.41 -6.84 19.19
C GLY A 160 2.53 -6.02 18.24
N VAL A 161 3.08 -5.01 17.55
CA VAL A 161 2.36 -4.21 16.54
C VAL A 161 3.22 -4.01 15.30
N ALA A 162 2.58 -4.01 14.14
CA ALA A 162 3.29 -3.74 12.89
C ALA A 162 3.70 -2.25 12.81
N VAL A 163 4.95 -2.02 12.41
CA VAL A 163 5.55 -0.69 12.19
C VAL A 163 6.07 -0.63 10.77
N VAL A 164 5.83 0.48 10.08
CA VAL A 164 6.23 0.69 8.69
C VAL A 164 7.41 1.66 8.64
N ASP A 165 8.51 1.22 8.03
CA ASP A 165 9.56 2.14 7.57
C ASP A 165 9.07 2.82 6.29
N ARG A 166 8.67 4.08 6.41
CA ARG A 166 8.11 4.84 5.30
C ARG A 166 9.16 5.23 4.25
N LYS A 167 10.45 5.21 4.58
CA LYS A 167 11.54 5.46 3.63
C LYS A 167 11.68 4.28 2.65
N LYS A 168 11.52 3.05 3.14
CA LYS A 168 11.54 1.83 2.32
C LYS A 168 10.19 1.51 1.66
N CYS A 169 9.09 2.01 2.21
CA CYS A 169 7.74 1.69 1.72
C CYS A 169 7.48 2.34 0.36
N THR A 170 7.13 1.54 -0.64
CA THR A 170 6.82 2.00 -2.01
C THR A 170 5.34 2.27 -2.24
N GLY A 171 4.48 2.02 -1.25
CA GLY A 171 3.04 2.22 -1.41
C GLY A 171 2.28 1.10 -2.15
N CYS A 172 2.88 -0.07 -2.34
CA CYS A 172 2.36 -1.18 -3.16
C CYS A 172 1.07 -1.83 -2.66
N THR A 173 0.55 -1.48 -1.50
CA THR A 173 -0.69 -1.99 -0.89
C THR A 173 -0.70 -3.48 -0.49
N ALA A 174 0.32 -4.28 -0.79
CA ALA A 174 0.34 -5.72 -0.47
C ALA A 174 0.05 -6.03 1.01
N CYS A 175 0.57 -5.21 1.93
CA CYS A 175 0.34 -5.36 3.36
C CYS A 175 -1.11 -5.05 3.77
N THR A 176 -1.83 -4.20 3.04
CA THR A 176 -3.24 -3.89 3.31
C THR A 176 -4.14 -5.05 2.93
N ALA A 177 -3.83 -5.74 1.83
CA ALA A 177 -4.59 -6.87 1.31
C ALA A 177 -4.58 -8.09 2.25
N VAL A 178 -3.44 -8.33 2.93
CA VAL A 178 -3.28 -9.50 3.83
C VAL A 178 -3.67 -9.23 5.28
N CYS A 179 -4.04 -7.99 5.63
CA CYS A 179 -4.36 -7.64 7.00
C CYS A 179 -5.82 -7.96 7.36
N PRO A 180 -6.13 -9.01 8.14
CA PRO A 180 -7.51 -9.37 8.46
C PRO A 180 -8.22 -8.34 9.35
N ARG A 181 -7.46 -7.44 9.98
CA ARG A 181 -7.96 -6.36 10.84
C ARG A 181 -8.10 -5.02 10.13
N MET A 182 -7.62 -4.91 8.87
CA MET A 182 -7.63 -3.67 8.08
C MET A 182 -7.02 -2.46 8.84
N VAL A 183 -6.01 -2.72 9.69
CA VAL A 183 -5.34 -1.67 10.48
C VAL A 183 -4.22 -0.97 9.73
N ILE A 184 -4.01 -1.32 8.46
CA ILE A 184 -3.01 -0.68 7.60
C ILE A 184 -3.75 0.18 6.59
N GLN A 185 -3.48 1.47 6.60
CA GLN A 185 -4.08 2.44 5.68
C GLN A 185 -2.99 3.14 4.88
N MET A 186 -3.32 3.50 3.64
CA MET A 186 -2.45 4.32 2.83
C MET A 186 -2.65 5.80 3.19
N LYS A 187 -1.57 6.51 3.51
CA LYS A 187 -1.61 7.92 3.90
C LYS A 187 -0.53 8.70 3.15
N PRO A 188 -0.76 9.99 2.87
CA PRO A 188 0.24 10.85 2.24
C PRO A 188 1.58 10.87 2.99
N ILE A 189 2.68 11.08 2.25
CA ILE A 189 4.05 11.15 2.83
C ILE A 189 4.25 12.38 3.72
N ALA A 190 3.46 13.43 3.53
CA ALA A 190 3.61 14.67 4.30
C ALA A 190 3.69 14.41 5.82
N PRO A 191 4.49 15.21 6.56
CA PRO A 191 4.61 15.11 8.00
C PRO A 191 3.29 15.48 8.67
N GLN A 192 2.52 14.48 9.02
CA GLN A 192 1.19 14.68 9.57
C GLN A 192 0.98 13.80 10.80
N PRO A 193 0.24 14.30 11.81
CA PRO A 193 -0.18 13.47 12.91
C PRO A 193 -1.17 12.40 12.43
N ALA A 194 -1.11 11.21 12.98
CA ALA A 194 -2.06 10.15 12.70
C ALA A 194 -2.66 9.57 13.96
N VAL A 195 -3.94 9.23 13.91
CA VAL A 195 -4.60 8.50 14.98
C VAL A 195 -4.18 7.03 14.90
N LYS A 196 -3.48 6.55 15.91
CA LYS A 196 -2.98 5.18 16.05
C LYS A 196 -3.96 4.30 16.85
N CYS A 197 -5.23 4.41 16.52
CA CYS A 197 -6.31 3.60 17.11
C CYS A 197 -7.43 3.43 16.10
N SER A 198 -7.96 2.20 16.00
CA SER A 198 -9.07 1.82 15.13
C SER A 198 -10.26 1.26 15.91
N SER A 199 -10.22 1.30 17.26
CA SER A 199 -11.28 0.73 18.10
C SER A 199 -12.57 1.54 17.98
N LYS A 200 -13.67 0.83 17.75
CA LYS A 200 -15.03 1.40 17.74
C LYS A 200 -15.75 1.25 19.06
N ASP A 201 -15.10 0.66 20.06
CA ASP A 201 -15.67 0.48 21.39
C ASP A 201 -15.80 1.82 22.11
N LYS A 202 -16.74 1.87 23.07
CA LYS A 202 -16.91 3.02 23.96
C LYS A 202 -15.63 3.29 24.76
N GLY A 203 -15.31 4.55 25.01
CA GLY A 203 -14.08 4.97 25.68
C GLY A 203 -13.79 4.27 27.00
N ALA A 204 -14.82 3.94 27.79
CA ALA A 204 -14.69 3.19 29.02
C ALA A 204 -14.16 1.75 28.81
N VAL A 205 -14.59 1.09 27.73
CA VAL A 205 -14.10 -0.25 27.35
C VAL A 205 -12.66 -0.14 26.89
N VAL A 206 -12.38 0.81 25.98
CA VAL A 206 -11.02 1.03 25.46
C VAL A 206 -10.04 1.34 26.59
N ASN A 207 -10.46 2.12 27.59
CA ASN A 207 -9.60 2.48 28.72
C ASN A 207 -9.17 1.26 29.55
N LYS A 208 -10.04 0.24 29.65
CA LYS A 208 -9.74 -1.03 30.33
C LYS A 208 -8.89 -1.98 29.48
N THR A 209 -9.09 -1.96 28.15
CA THR A 209 -8.45 -2.90 27.22
C THR A 209 -7.08 -2.46 26.71
N CYS A 210 -6.86 -1.14 26.53
CA CYS A 210 -5.66 -0.62 25.91
C CYS A 210 -5.16 0.65 26.58
N LYS A 211 -3.90 0.65 27.01
CA LYS A 211 -3.28 1.80 27.68
C LYS A 211 -3.16 3.02 26.77
N VAL A 212 -3.02 2.82 25.46
CA VAL A 212 -2.78 3.86 24.43
C VAL A 212 -3.96 4.02 23.45
N GLY A 213 -5.10 3.39 23.73
CA GLY A 213 -6.28 3.46 22.87
C GLY A 213 -7.00 4.81 22.93
N CYS A 214 -7.66 5.21 21.85
CA CYS A 214 -8.50 6.41 21.83
C CYS A 214 -9.77 6.19 22.65
N ILE A 215 -9.99 7.02 23.66
CA ILE A 215 -11.19 6.97 24.54
C ILE A 215 -12.28 7.96 24.11
N ALA A 216 -12.19 8.52 22.93
CA ALA A 216 -13.14 9.48 22.36
C ALA A 216 -13.40 10.71 23.27
N CYS A 217 -12.43 11.18 24.03
CA CYS A 217 -12.59 12.27 25.00
C CYS A 217 -12.80 13.66 24.36
N GLY A 218 -12.60 13.80 23.05
CA GLY A 218 -12.80 15.03 22.29
C GLY A 218 -11.78 16.15 22.53
N LEU A 219 -10.73 15.93 23.34
CA LEU A 219 -9.70 16.96 23.58
C LEU A 219 -8.99 17.41 22.31
N CYS A 220 -8.66 16.48 21.43
CA CYS A 220 -8.03 16.79 20.15
C CYS A 220 -8.95 17.58 19.22
N VAL A 221 -10.26 17.33 19.27
CA VAL A 221 -11.27 18.06 18.49
C VAL A 221 -11.36 19.50 18.96
N ARG A 222 -11.53 19.71 20.28
CA ARG A 222 -11.67 21.07 20.86
C ARG A 222 -10.42 21.93 20.70
N ASN A 223 -9.25 21.32 20.65
CA ASN A 223 -7.98 22.04 20.56
C ASN A 223 -7.41 22.12 19.14
N CYS A 224 -8.14 21.66 18.10
CA CYS A 224 -7.67 21.75 16.73
C CYS A 224 -7.95 23.14 16.15
N PRO A 225 -6.92 23.96 15.84
CA PRO A 225 -7.14 25.31 15.32
C PRO A 225 -7.82 25.31 13.95
N ASN A 226 -7.60 24.27 13.15
CA ASN A 226 -8.16 24.18 11.79
C ASN A 226 -9.44 23.35 11.73
N GLN A 227 -10.00 22.94 12.88
CA GLN A 227 -11.19 22.07 12.94
C GLN A 227 -11.08 20.82 12.06
N ALA A 228 -9.85 20.31 11.89
CA ALA A 228 -9.52 19.17 11.03
C ALA A 228 -9.76 17.81 11.72
N ILE A 229 -10.26 17.79 12.95
CA ILE A 229 -10.45 16.55 13.72
C ILE A 229 -11.89 16.44 14.18
N PHE A 230 -12.48 15.27 13.99
CA PHE A 230 -13.82 14.95 14.46
C PHE A 230 -13.85 13.53 15.04
N LEU A 231 -14.90 13.21 15.77
CA LEU A 231 -15.14 11.86 16.27
C LEU A 231 -16.07 11.11 15.33
N LYS A 232 -15.67 9.90 14.95
CA LYS A 232 -16.49 8.95 14.20
C LYS A 232 -16.33 7.56 14.81
N ASP A 233 -17.44 6.88 15.06
CA ASP A 233 -17.45 5.52 15.64
C ASP A 233 -16.56 5.40 16.90
N ASN A 234 -16.68 6.34 17.84
CA ASN A 234 -15.90 6.40 19.08
C ASN A 234 -14.37 6.55 18.91
N VAL A 235 -13.90 6.95 17.76
CA VAL A 235 -12.47 7.22 17.52
C VAL A 235 -12.28 8.58 16.84
N ALA A 236 -11.17 9.24 17.15
CA ALA A 236 -10.82 10.49 16.48
C ALA A 236 -10.38 10.21 15.03
N VAL A 237 -10.85 11.04 14.12
CA VAL A 237 -10.49 10.99 12.68
C VAL A 237 -9.94 12.35 12.28
N ILE A 238 -8.87 12.38 11.51
CA ILE A 238 -8.25 13.59 11.00
C ILE A 238 -8.62 13.74 9.51
N ASP A 239 -9.19 14.88 9.18
CA ASP A 239 -9.40 15.33 7.81
C ASP A 239 -8.10 15.98 7.31
N TYR A 240 -7.38 15.27 6.45
CA TYR A 240 -6.10 15.71 5.93
C TYR A 240 -6.22 16.83 4.88
N THR A 241 -7.41 17.14 4.40
CA THR A 241 -7.64 18.31 3.52
C THR A 241 -7.61 19.61 4.29
N LYS A 242 -7.94 19.58 5.59
CA LYS A 242 -7.94 20.73 6.50
C LYS A 242 -6.73 20.77 7.44
N CYS A 243 -6.03 19.65 7.60
CA CYS A 243 -4.94 19.53 8.55
C CYS A 243 -3.66 20.18 8.02
N ASN A 244 -3.14 21.17 8.73
CA ASN A 244 -1.85 21.83 8.43
C ASN A 244 -0.64 21.18 9.13
N GLY A 245 -0.82 20.07 9.88
CA GLY A 245 0.28 19.37 10.54
C GLY A 245 0.82 20.06 11.81
N CYS A 246 0.10 20.99 12.44
CA CYS A 246 0.59 21.73 13.61
C CYS A 246 0.93 20.89 14.85
N GLY A 247 0.45 19.65 14.97
CA GLY A 247 0.77 18.74 16.07
C GLY A 247 0.08 19.01 17.41
N THR A 248 -0.77 20.03 17.53
CA THR A 248 -1.50 20.34 18.78
C THR A 248 -2.28 19.13 19.32
N CYS A 249 -2.87 18.34 18.43
CA CYS A 249 -3.61 17.13 18.80
C CYS A 249 -2.72 16.03 19.40
N VAL A 250 -1.44 15.97 19.02
CA VAL A 250 -0.46 15.01 19.56
C VAL A 250 -0.15 15.36 21.02
N SER A 251 0.17 16.65 21.29
CA SER A 251 0.50 17.12 22.65
C SER A 251 -0.68 17.06 23.61
N LYS A 252 -1.90 17.30 23.12
CA LYS A 252 -3.12 17.30 23.93
C LYS A 252 -3.76 15.93 24.16
N CYS A 253 -3.27 14.87 23.53
CA CYS A 253 -3.85 13.54 23.67
C CYS A 253 -3.39 12.84 24.95
N PRO A 254 -4.25 12.63 25.99
CA PRO A 254 -3.85 12.04 27.25
C PRO A 254 -3.47 10.56 27.13
N LYS A 255 -4.01 9.87 26.11
CA LYS A 255 -3.73 8.45 25.83
C LYS A 255 -2.59 8.26 24.82
N LYS A 256 -1.98 9.33 24.32
CA LYS A 256 -0.98 9.30 23.25
C LYS A 256 -1.42 8.48 22.01
N ALA A 257 -2.75 8.46 21.80
CA ALA A 257 -3.35 7.75 20.67
C ALA A 257 -3.14 8.46 19.33
N ILE A 258 -2.73 9.73 19.33
CA ILE A 258 -2.34 10.49 18.16
C ILE A 258 -0.82 10.66 18.20
N GLN A 259 -0.16 10.26 17.14
CA GLN A 259 1.31 10.28 17.03
C GLN A 259 1.73 10.84 15.68
N TRP A 260 2.93 11.37 15.61
CA TRP A 260 3.54 11.71 14.33
C TRP A 260 3.76 10.44 13.52
N VAL A 261 3.49 10.53 12.23
CA VAL A 261 3.84 9.47 11.30
C VAL A 261 5.29 9.64 10.91
N GLU A 262 6.13 8.66 11.22
CA GLU A 262 7.58 8.70 11.01
C GLU A 262 7.94 8.87 9.53
N GLY A 263 8.99 9.64 9.23
CA GLY A 263 9.63 9.69 7.91
C GLY A 263 9.61 11.00 7.15
N ALA A 264 9.10 12.10 7.72
CA ALA A 264 9.19 13.40 7.06
C ALA A 264 9.72 14.48 8.02
N PRO A 265 10.58 15.42 7.57
CA PRO A 265 11.06 16.51 8.40
C PRO A 265 9.89 17.39 8.82
N ARG A 266 9.84 17.75 10.10
CA ARG A 266 8.88 18.69 10.65
C ARG A 266 9.19 20.08 10.13
N ALA A 267 8.24 20.73 9.50
CA ALA A 267 8.41 22.11 9.05
C ALA A 267 8.54 23.14 10.21
N MET A 268 8.36 22.73 11.48
CA MET A 268 8.30 23.64 12.63
C MET A 268 9.08 23.17 13.88
N ASP A 269 10.02 22.25 13.78
CA ASP A 269 10.79 21.84 14.96
C ASP A 269 12.27 21.57 14.61
N ALA A 270 13.05 22.64 14.55
CA ALA A 270 14.51 22.58 14.48
C ALA A 270 15.16 22.21 15.83
N SER A 271 14.37 21.91 16.89
CA SER A 271 14.85 21.78 18.27
C SER A 271 14.74 20.39 18.91
N VAL A 272 14.20 19.37 18.19
CA VAL A 272 14.16 18.00 18.74
C VAL A 272 15.04 17.08 17.91
N PRO A 273 16.17 16.57 18.44
CA PRO A 273 17.06 15.69 17.71
C PRO A 273 16.37 14.35 17.39
N GLU A 274 16.56 13.91 16.17
CA GLU A 274 16.01 12.66 15.56
C GLU A 274 16.33 11.38 16.39
N HIS A 275 17.21 11.48 17.37
CA HIS A 275 17.75 10.39 18.16
C HIS A 275 16.90 10.00 19.39
N GLU A 276 15.94 10.81 19.79
CA GLU A 276 15.19 10.56 21.04
C GLU A 276 13.90 9.74 20.80
N VAL A 277 13.38 9.74 19.58
CA VAL A 277 12.18 8.98 19.21
C VAL A 277 12.45 7.47 19.11
N LEU A 278 13.68 7.08 18.83
CA LEU A 278 14.09 5.66 18.76
C LEU A 278 14.45 5.06 20.12
N LYS A 279 14.86 5.88 21.12
CA LYS A 279 15.26 5.40 22.45
C LYS A 279 14.10 5.06 23.40
N THR A 280 12.93 5.54 23.13
CA THR A 280 11.72 5.20 23.94
C THR A 280 11.02 3.92 23.47
N ARG A 281 11.61 3.16 22.53
CA ARG A 281 11.05 1.91 21.97
C ARG A 281 12.00 0.70 22.05
N VAL A 282 13.04 0.76 22.88
CA VAL A 282 13.87 -0.41 23.24
C VAL A 282 13.40 -0.95 24.58
#